data_dde291abb350a83f063c24fec9eef007
#
_entry.id   dde291abb350a83f063c24fec9eef007
#
_cell.length_a   1.000
_cell.length_b   1.000
_cell.length_c   1.000
_cell.angle_alpha   90.00
_cell.angle_beta   90.00
_cell.angle_gamma   90.00
#
_symmetry.space_group_name_H-M   'P 1'
#
loop_
_entity.id
_entity.type
_entity.pdbx_description
1 polymer ?
#
loop_
_entity_poly.entity_id
_entity_poly.type
_entity_poly.pdbx_seq_one_letter_code
_entity_poly.pdbx_strand_id
1 'polypeptide(L)'
;MLFSMYRVYKNIIILLFLILPFASNAHVQHYDQLNKIEFDIYRNNKHIGKHIFKFQKSEDLIAVESEINFEIKKLGIVLYKYHVKGTEYYKDGKLIKFNSKTNQNGKEKYVNLKAENNKLIIDGSSFKGEVSEEFLLGTWWNHSIVKAPAQISAVSGRIIKQKVKFLGKEDIKIGDKIFKTLHFNFSSTDSKLKKDKRLNTDVWYDEKTLNWVKATFEKKESGNINY
;
A
#
# COMPACT_ATOMS: atom_id res chain seq x y z
N MET A 1 41.92 -26.70 37.73
CA MET A 1 41.85 -25.98 36.47
C MET A 1 40.59 -26.30 35.62
N LEU A 2 40.02 -27.50 35.68
CA LEU A 2 38.83 -27.92 34.93
C LEU A 2 37.51 -27.29 35.41
N PHE A 3 37.34 -26.97 36.70
CA PHE A 3 36.10 -26.38 37.24
C PHE A 3 35.87 -24.92 36.85
N SER A 4 36.91 -24.16 36.50
CA SER A 4 36.80 -22.77 36.06
C SER A 4 36.31 -22.65 34.62
N MET A 5 36.68 -23.58 33.74
CA MET A 5 36.25 -23.58 32.35
C MET A 5 34.74 -23.88 32.18
N TYR A 6 34.20 -24.78 33.01
CA TYR A 6 32.77 -25.15 32.94
C TYR A 6 31.84 -23.98 33.28
N ARG A 7 32.25 -23.06 34.15
CA ARG A 7 31.47 -21.89 34.50
C ARG A 7 31.46 -20.83 33.38
N VAL A 8 32.56 -20.71 32.64
CA VAL A 8 32.65 -19.77 31.51
C VAL A 8 31.77 -20.23 30.33
N TYR A 9 31.79 -21.53 30.00
CA TYR A 9 30.94 -22.06 28.92
C TYR A 9 29.44 -21.99 29.24
N LYS A 10 29.06 -22.19 30.51
CA LYS A 10 27.63 -22.07 30.91
C LYS A 10 27.10 -20.64 30.76
N ASN A 11 27.92 -19.63 31.03
CA ASN A 11 27.57 -18.23 30.87
C ASN A 11 27.57 -17.79 29.40
N ILE A 12 28.43 -18.37 28.56
CA ILE A 12 28.46 -18.10 27.11
C ILE A 12 27.22 -18.69 26.43
N ILE A 13 26.79 -19.90 26.81
CA ILE A 13 25.58 -20.55 26.26
C ILE A 13 24.33 -19.77 26.66
N ILE A 14 24.24 -19.22 27.88
CA ILE A 14 23.12 -18.39 28.32
C ILE A 14 23.09 -17.04 27.57
N LEU A 15 24.26 -16.46 27.27
CA LEU A 15 24.33 -15.21 26.50
C LEU A 15 23.97 -15.39 25.03
N LEU A 16 24.25 -16.57 24.43
CA LEU A 16 23.89 -16.86 23.04
C LEU A 16 22.38 -17.05 22.82
N PHE A 17 21.66 -17.47 23.86
CA PHE A 17 20.20 -17.64 23.81
C PHE A 17 19.42 -16.31 23.92
N LEU A 18 20.05 -15.22 24.35
CA LEU A 18 19.44 -13.89 24.46
C LEU A 18 19.50 -13.05 23.18
N ILE A 19 20.16 -13.55 22.12
CA ILE A 19 20.30 -12.84 20.83
C ILE A 19 19.51 -13.56 19.73
N LEU A 20 18.42 -14.26 20.06
CA LEU A 20 17.47 -14.66 19.03
C LEU A 20 16.71 -13.40 18.61
N PRO A 21 16.86 -12.92 17.36
CA PRO A 21 16.01 -11.84 16.88
C PRO A 21 14.59 -12.38 16.90
N PHE A 22 13.75 -11.82 17.77
CA PHE A 22 12.31 -11.94 17.60
C PHE A 22 12.00 -11.31 16.24
N ALA A 23 11.88 -12.15 15.21
CA ALA A 23 11.31 -11.72 13.95
C ALA A 23 9.88 -11.32 14.26
N SER A 24 9.67 -10.04 14.53
CA SER A 24 8.33 -9.50 14.74
C SER A 24 7.61 -9.54 13.39
N ASN A 25 6.75 -10.52 13.18
CA ASN A 25 5.74 -10.54 12.11
C ASN A 25 4.66 -9.45 12.33
N ALA A 26 5.05 -8.30 12.90
CA ALA A 26 4.17 -7.30 13.50
C ALA A 26 3.50 -6.35 12.51
N HIS A 27 3.73 -6.47 11.18
CA HIS A 27 3.35 -5.37 10.29
C HIS A 27 1.86 -5.27 9.98
N VAL A 28 1.09 -6.35 10.03
CA VAL A 28 -0.36 -6.29 9.79
C VAL A 28 -1.16 -6.21 11.09
N GLN A 29 -0.66 -6.77 12.19
CA GLN A 29 -1.24 -6.62 13.54
C GLN A 29 -1.32 -5.16 13.99
N HIS A 30 -0.49 -4.29 13.43
CA HIS A 30 -0.50 -2.85 13.68
C HIS A 30 -1.83 -2.18 13.29
N TYR A 31 -2.55 -2.72 12.31
CA TYR A 31 -3.84 -2.19 11.84
C TYR A 31 -5.05 -2.81 12.56
N ASP A 32 -4.85 -3.56 13.65
CA ASP A 32 -5.91 -4.30 14.34
C ASP A 32 -7.01 -3.40 14.93
N GLN A 33 -6.72 -2.16 15.23
CA GLN A 33 -7.71 -1.20 15.73
C GLN A 33 -8.38 -0.39 14.60
N LEU A 34 -7.92 -0.55 13.36
CA LEU A 34 -8.41 0.23 12.25
C LEU A 34 -9.67 -0.41 11.65
N ASN A 35 -10.79 0.31 11.68
CA ASN A 35 -12.06 -0.15 11.09
C ASN A 35 -12.34 0.52 9.76
N LYS A 36 -11.87 1.76 9.57
CA LYS A 36 -12.11 2.56 8.37
C LYS A 36 -11.01 3.60 8.17
N ILE A 37 -10.62 3.81 6.91
CA ILE A 37 -9.90 5.00 6.46
C ILE A 37 -10.75 5.64 5.35
N GLU A 38 -10.85 6.97 5.37
CA GLU A 38 -11.59 7.71 4.35
C GLU A 38 -10.80 8.94 3.94
N PHE A 39 -10.64 9.12 2.63
CA PHE A 39 -9.97 10.26 2.03
C PHE A 39 -10.94 11.01 1.14
N ASP A 40 -10.93 12.33 1.22
CA ASP A 40 -11.48 13.20 0.20
C ASP A 40 -10.45 13.38 -0.92
N ILE A 41 -10.86 13.20 -2.16
CA ILE A 41 -10.00 13.35 -3.33
C ILE A 41 -10.18 14.75 -3.90
N TYR A 42 -9.08 15.46 -4.06
CA TYR A 42 -9.05 16.80 -4.64
C TYR A 42 -8.27 16.82 -5.95
N ARG A 43 -8.72 17.61 -6.88
CA ARG A 43 -8.01 17.95 -8.12
C ARG A 43 -7.90 19.46 -8.22
N ASN A 44 -6.66 19.99 -8.25
CA ASN A 44 -6.42 21.43 -8.26
C ASN A 44 -7.26 22.16 -7.17
N ASN A 45 -7.22 21.66 -5.95
CA ASN A 45 -7.94 22.14 -4.76
C ASN A 45 -9.49 22.04 -4.85
N LYS A 46 -10.03 21.36 -5.84
CA LYS A 46 -11.46 21.11 -5.98
C LYS A 46 -11.76 19.68 -5.55
N HIS A 47 -12.68 19.49 -4.61
CA HIS A 47 -13.16 18.16 -4.23
C HIS A 47 -13.82 17.49 -5.44
N ILE A 48 -13.44 16.24 -5.73
CA ILE A 48 -13.94 15.48 -6.88
C ILE A 48 -14.51 14.11 -6.50
N GLY A 49 -14.26 13.60 -5.29
CA GLY A 49 -14.74 12.30 -4.84
C GLY A 49 -14.06 11.79 -3.60
N LYS A 50 -14.16 10.48 -3.38
CA LYS A 50 -13.67 9.81 -2.16
C LYS A 50 -12.95 8.52 -2.45
N HIS A 51 -12.06 8.14 -1.51
CA HIS A 51 -11.45 6.82 -1.41
C HIS A 51 -11.70 6.29 0.00
N ILE A 52 -12.32 5.13 0.12
CA ILE A 52 -12.73 4.54 1.39
C ILE A 52 -12.13 3.14 1.50
N PHE A 53 -11.55 2.83 2.65
CA PHE A 53 -11.19 1.48 3.07
C PHE A 53 -12.04 1.08 4.27
N LYS A 54 -12.50 -0.17 4.27
CA LYS A 54 -13.17 -0.80 5.40
C LYS A 54 -12.45 -2.08 5.77
N PHE A 55 -12.14 -2.24 7.05
CA PHE A 55 -11.41 -3.38 7.59
C PHE A 55 -12.39 -4.27 8.35
N GLN A 56 -12.53 -5.50 7.87
CA GLN A 56 -13.33 -6.55 8.53
C GLN A 56 -12.37 -7.63 9.03
N LYS A 57 -12.51 -8.01 10.29
CA LYS A 57 -11.60 -8.94 10.96
C LYS A 57 -12.37 -10.11 11.50
N SER A 58 -11.83 -11.29 11.30
CA SER A 58 -12.19 -12.52 11.98
C SER A 58 -10.90 -13.14 12.51
N GLU A 59 -10.99 -14.13 13.38
CA GLU A 59 -9.89 -14.71 14.17
C GLU A 59 -8.49 -14.63 13.52
N ASP A 60 -8.32 -15.13 12.29
CA ASP A 60 -7.04 -15.18 11.57
C ASP A 60 -7.07 -14.52 10.18
N LEU A 61 -8.21 -13.92 9.81
CA LEU A 61 -8.44 -13.32 8.49
C LEU A 61 -8.79 -11.83 8.60
N ILE A 62 -8.13 -11.02 7.80
CA ILE A 62 -8.46 -9.61 7.61
C ILE A 62 -8.90 -9.42 6.16
N ALA A 63 -10.13 -8.93 5.97
CA ALA A 63 -10.63 -8.47 4.68
C ALA A 63 -10.59 -6.94 4.65
N VAL A 64 -9.97 -6.37 3.60
CA VAL A 64 -9.89 -4.92 3.39
C VAL A 64 -10.62 -4.58 2.11
N GLU A 65 -11.82 -4.04 2.26
CA GLU A 65 -12.61 -3.51 1.14
C GLU A 65 -12.16 -2.10 0.81
N SER A 66 -11.89 -1.82 -0.46
CA SER A 66 -11.55 -0.48 -0.94
C SER A 66 -12.52 -0.02 -2.02
N GLU A 67 -12.93 1.24 -1.95
CA GLU A 67 -13.74 1.87 -2.97
C GLU A 67 -13.22 3.27 -3.27
N ILE A 68 -12.89 3.52 -4.56
CA ILE A 68 -12.56 4.82 -5.09
C ILE A 68 -13.70 5.25 -6.01
N ASN A 69 -14.24 6.43 -5.79
CA ASN A 69 -15.26 7.00 -6.68
C ASN A 69 -15.02 8.50 -6.83
N PHE A 70 -14.75 8.95 -8.07
CA PHE A 70 -14.66 10.37 -8.35
C PHE A 70 -15.09 10.73 -9.77
N GLU A 71 -15.48 11.99 -9.94
CA GLU A 71 -15.88 12.59 -11.23
C GLU A 71 -15.15 13.91 -11.44
N ILE A 72 -14.66 14.12 -12.66
CA ILE A 72 -14.12 15.40 -13.10
C ILE A 72 -15.17 16.08 -13.96
N LYS A 73 -15.64 17.24 -13.51
CA LYS A 73 -16.67 18.04 -14.19
C LYS A 73 -16.12 19.38 -14.66
N LYS A 74 -16.61 19.85 -15.81
CA LYS A 74 -16.37 21.21 -16.31
C LYS A 74 -17.71 21.78 -16.79
N LEU A 75 -18.11 22.94 -16.28
CA LEU A 75 -19.39 23.58 -16.59
C LEU A 75 -20.62 22.66 -16.44
N GLY A 76 -20.61 21.83 -15.37
CA GLY A 76 -21.68 20.85 -15.11
C GLY A 76 -21.57 19.54 -15.91
N ILE A 77 -20.77 19.49 -16.96
CA ILE A 77 -20.60 18.31 -17.82
C ILE A 77 -19.53 17.37 -17.20
N VAL A 78 -19.84 16.09 -17.07
CA VAL A 78 -18.91 15.07 -16.63
C VAL A 78 -17.95 14.73 -17.76
N LEU A 79 -16.65 15.04 -17.56
CA LEU A 79 -15.59 14.75 -18.52
C LEU A 79 -14.89 13.43 -18.25
N TYR A 80 -14.88 12.99 -17.00
CA TYR A 80 -14.20 11.77 -16.59
C TYR A 80 -14.84 11.18 -15.35
N LYS A 81 -15.07 9.86 -15.37
CA LYS A 81 -15.53 9.06 -14.23
C LYS A 81 -14.51 8.00 -13.88
N TYR A 82 -14.34 7.78 -12.60
CA TYR A 82 -13.45 6.74 -12.11
C TYR A 82 -14.08 6.04 -10.92
N HIS A 83 -14.27 4.74 -11.06
CA HIS A 83 -14.83 3.92 -10.01
C HIS A 83 -14.02 2.62 -9.90
N VAL A 84 -13.54 2.32 -8.72
CA VAL A 84 -12.82 1.08 -8.38
C VAL A 84 -13.44 0.48 -7.15
N LYS A 85 -13.72 -0.80 -7.18
CA LYS A 85 -14.00 -1.61 -5.99
C LYS A 85 -13.04 -2.77 -5.95
N GLY A 86 -12.46 -3.03 -4.77
CA GLY A 86 -11.56 -4.15 -4.55
C GLY A 86 -11.66 -4.70 -3.15
N THR A 87 -11.26 -5.96 -2.98
CA THR A 87 -11.16 -6.60 -1.66
C THR A 87 -9.88 -7.38 -1.59
N GLU A 88 -9.07 -7.06 -0.60
CA GLU A 88 -7.84 -7.73 -0.21
C GLU A 88 -8.15 -8.68 0.95
N TYR A 89 -7.59 -9.89 0.94
CA TYR A 89 -7.71 -10.86 2.03
C TYR A 89 -6.33 -11.21 2.55
N TYR A 90 -6.13 -11.05 3.84
CA TYR A 90 -4.88 -11.35 4.53
C TYR A 90 -5.10 -12.43 5.58
N LYS A 91 -4.16 -13.38 5.64
CA LYS A 91 -4.06 -14.37 6.70
C LYS A 91 -2.64 -14.32 7.25
N ASP A 92 -2.50 -14.30 8.58
CA ASP A 92 -1.20 -14.19 9.27
C ASP A 92 -0.30 -13.07 8.70
N GLY A 93 -0.93 -11.94 8.34
CA GLY A 93 -0.24 -10.79 7.77
C GLY A 93 0.16 -10.90 6.30
N LYS A 94 -0.10 -12.01 5.64
CA LYS A 94 0.21 -12.24 4.23
C LYS A 94 -1.02 -12.08 3.35
N LEU A 95 -0.86 -11.42 2.20
CA LEU A 95 -1.92 -11.35 1.19
C LEU A 95 -2.16 -12.74 0.61
N ILE A 96 -3.38 -13.25 0.74
CA ILE A 96 -3.77 -14.56 0.19
C ILE A 96 -4.65 -14.44 -1.06
N LYS A 97 -5.41 -13.35 -1.18
CA LYS A 97 -6.32 -13.13 -2.31
C LYS A 97 -6.60 -11.64 -2.49
N PHE A 98 -6.79 -11.24 -3.74
CA PHE A 98 -7.30 -9.92 -4.09
C PHE A 98 -8.18 -9.99 -5.32
N ASN A 99 -9.29 -9.25 -5.31
CA ASN A 99 -10.16 -9.07 -6.46
C ASN A 99 -10.51 -7.59 -6.60
N SER A 100 -10.52 -7.09 -7.83
CA SER A 100 -11.01 -5.75 -8.10
C SER A 100 -11.75 -5.65 -9.43
N LYS A 101 -12.64 -4.66 -9.50
CA LYS A 101 -13.28 -4.19 -10.72
C LYS A 101 -13.10 -2.68 -10.81
N THR A 102 -12.78 -2.18 -11.98
CA THR A 102 -12.52 -0.77 -12.24
C THR A 102 -13.27 -0.33 -13.48
N ASN A 103 -14.05 0.74 -13.37
CA ASN A 103 -14.54 1.48 -14.52
C ASN A 103 -13.75 2.79 -14.65
N GLN A 104 -12.92 2.88 -15.66
CA GLN A 104 -12.12 4.07 -15.96
C GLN A 104 -12.70 4.76 -17.19
N ASN A 105 -13.62 5.67 -16.97
CA ASN A 105 -14.28 6.43 -18.05
C ASN A 105 -14.86 5.53 -19.15
N GLY A 106 -15.65 4.52 -18.75
CA GLY A 106 -16.25 3.51 -19.65
C GLY A 106 -15.33 2.34 -20.02
N LYS A 107 -14.05 2.36 -19.62
CA LYS A 107 -13.14 1.23 -19.84
C LYS A 107 -13.13 0.34 -18.61
N GLU A 108 -13.67 -0.87 -18.77
CA GLU A 108 -13.67 -1.88 -17.71
C GLU A 108 -12.28 -2.54 -17.59
N LYS A 109 -11.84 -2.71 -16.33
CA LYS A 109 -10.61 -3.43 -15.97
C LYS A 109 -10.88 -4.28 -14.74
N TYR A 110 -10.02 -5.26 -14.54
CA TYR A 110 -10.12 -6.16 -13.39
C TYR A 110 -8.75 -6.68 -12.94
N VAL A 111 -8.73 -7.19 -11.72
CA VAL A 111 -7.63 -7.98 -11.18
C VAL A 111 -8.23 -9.11 -10.36
N ASN A 112 -7.79 -10.34 -10.62
CA ASN A 112 -7.93 -11.49 -9.74
C ASN A 112 -6.52 -11.95 -9.36
N LEU A 113 -6.24 -12.04 -8.07
CA LEU A 113 -4.96 -12.46 -7.54
C LEU A 113 -5.18 -13.50 -6.45
N LYS A 114 -4.35 -14.54 -6.44
CA LYS A 114 -4.25 -15.50 -5.34
C LYS A 114 -2.80 -15.79 -5.01
N ALA A 115 -2.51 -16.05 -3.73
CA ALA A 115 -1.21 -16.55 -3.31
C ALA A 115 -1.22 -18.08 -3.40
N GLU A 116 -0.15 -18.67 -3.99
CA GLU A 116 0.03 -20.11 -4.13
C GLU A 116 1.52 -20.41 -4.28
N ASN A 117 2.04 -21.40 -3.52
CA ASN A 117 3.45 -21.85 -3.62
C ASN A 117 4.47 -20.71 -3.50
N ASN A 118 4.31 -19.81 -2.53
CA ASN A 118 5.16 -18.63 -2.29
C ASN A 118 5.23 -17.65 -3.49
N LYS A 119 4.21 -17.64 -4.34
CA LYS A 119 4.04 -16.73 -5.47
C LYS A 119 2.67 -16.10 -5.45
N LEU A 120 2.52 -14.97 -6.12
CA LEU A 120 1.24 -14.35 -6.42
C LEU A 120 0.88 -14.64 -7.87
N ILE A 121 -0.22 -15.36 -8.07
CA ILE A 121 -0.78 -15.65 -9.41
C ILE A 121 -1.80 -14.57 -9.73
N ILE A 122 -1.59 -13.86 -10.82
CA ILE A 122 -2.38 -12.71 -11.23
C ILE A 122 -3.07 -13.01 -12.55
N ASP A 123 -4.38 -12.80 -12.61
CA ASP A 123 -5.17 -12.64 -13.81
C ASP A 123 -5.75 -11.23 -13.82
N GLY A 124 -5.11 -10.33 -14.53
CA GLY A 124 -5.50 -8.92 -14.61
C GLY A 124 -5.58 -8.42 -16.04
N SER A 125 -6.25 -7.29 -16.20
CA SER A 125 -6.46 -6.66 -17.53
C SER A 125 -5.15 -6.23 -18.21
N SER A 126 -4.05 -6.03 -17.46
CA SER A 126 -2.77 -5.58 -18.00
C SER A 126 -1.61 -6.54 -17.76
N PHE A 127 -1.82 -7.59 -16.98
CA PHE A 127 -0.81 -8.59 -16.68
C PHE A 127 -1.50 -9.89 -16.26
N LYS A 128 -1.03 -11.02 -16.83
CA LYS A 128 -1.40 -12.37 -16.44
C LYS A 128 -0.12 -13.17 -16.25
N GLY A 129 0.02 -13.83 -15.11
CA GLY A 129 1.20 -14.61 -14.78
C GLY A 129 1.50 -14.65 -13.30
N GLU A 130 2.69 -15.13 -12.97
CA GLU A 130 3.19 -15.28 -11.61
C GLU A 130 4.23 -14.20 -11.28
N VAL A 131 4.24 -13.74 -10.03
CA VAL A 131 5.24 -12.83 -9.50
C VAL A 131 5.66 -13.24 -8.08
N SER A 132 6.75 -12.67 -7.57
CA SER A 132 7.20 -12.86 -6.20
C SER A 132 6.16 -12.38 -5.18
N GLU A 133 6.01 -13.09 -4.06
CA GLU A 133 5.21 -12.66 -2.90
C GLU A 133 5.75 -11.38 -2.22
N GLU A 134 6.98 -10.96 -2.55
CA GLU A 134 7.54 -9.68 -2.09
C GLU A 134 6.88 -8.46 -2.75
N PHE A 135 6.14 -8.66 -3.86
CA PHE A 135 5.41 -7.59 -4.51
C PHE A 135 4.12 -7.31 -3.74
N LEU A 136 3.80 -6.05 -3.53
CA LEU A 136 2.61 -5.65 -2.78
C LEU A 136 1.61 -4.90 -3.66
N LEU A 137 0.34 -4.93 -3.25
CA LEU A 137 -0.70 -4.14 -3.91
C LEU A 137 -0.44 -2.65 -3.74
N GLY A 138 -0.61 -1.88 -4.80
CA GLY A 138 -0.44 -0.43 -4.82
C GLY A 138 -1.64 0.30 -4.22
N THR A 139 -2.12 -0.14 -3.07
CA THR A 139 -3.25 0.45 -2.32
C THR A 139 -2.82 1.38 -1.21
N TRP A 140 -1.54 1.39 -0.87
CA TRP A 140 -0.81 2.28 0.06
C TRP A 140 -1.27 2.29 1.52
N TRP A 141 -2.42 1.75 1.88
CA TRP A 141 -2.83 1.66 3.28
C TRP A 141 -1.86 0.80 4.11
N ASN A 142 -1.24 -0.22 3.50
CA ASN A 142 -0.22 -1.06 4.12
C ASN A 142 1.17 -0.42 3.95
N HIS A 143 1.71 0.12 5.03
CA HIS A 143 3.02 0.78 5.05
C HIS A 143 4.18 -0.13 4.59
N SER A 144 4.05 -1.46 4.66
CA SER A 144 5.09 -2.39 4.17
C SER A 144 5.48 -2.14 2.70
N ILE A 145 4.62 -1.49 1.93
CA ILE A 145 4.86 -1.13 0.52
C ILE A 145 6.11 -0.26 0.33
N VAL A 146 6.58 0.45 1.36
CA VAL A 146 7.81 1.26 1.30
C VAL A 146 9.07 0.39 1.13
N LYS A 147 8.99 -0.91 1.44
CA LYS A 147 10.09 -1.89 1.31
C LYS A 147 9.93 -2.78 0.07
N ALA A 148 8.76 -2.77 -0.58
CA ALA A 148 8.49 -3.65 -1.70
C ALA A 148 9.29 -3.24 -2.95
N PRO A 149 9.89 -4.19 -3.69
CA PRO A 149 10.64 -3.90 -4.92
C PRO A 149 9.72 -3.51 -6.09
N ALA A 150 8.44 -3.88 -6.01
CA ALA A 150 7.43 -3.55 -7.01
C ALA A 150 6.04 -3.44 -6.39
N GLN A 151 5.17 -2.67 -7.05
CA GLN A 151 3.73 -2.63 -6.78
C GLN A 151 2.97 -3.42 -7.85
N ILE A 152 1.90 -4.08 -7.41
CA ILE A 152 0.87 -4.65 -8.28
C ILE A 152 -0.27 -3.64 -8.35
N SER A 153 -0.58 -3.13 -9.52
CA SER A 153 -1.70 -2.20 -9.71
C SER A 153 -3.02 -2.85 -9.33
N ALA A 154 -3.70 -2.32 -8.32
CA ALA A 154 -5.03 -2.76 -7.91
C ALA A 154 -6.11 -2.52 -8.99
N VAL A 155 -5.80 -1.73 -10.02
CA VAL A 155 -6.72 -1.38 -11.14
C VAL A 155 -6.67 -2.40 -12.26
N SER A 156 -5.48 -2.97 -12.55
CA SER A 156 -5.29 -3.74 -13.79
C SER A 156 -4.29 -4.90 -13.68
N GLY A 157 -3.71 -5.13 -12.51
CA GLY A 157 -2.67 -6.15 -12.29
C GLY A 157 -1.29 -5.80 -12.83
N ARG A 158 -1.11 -4.62 -13.47
CA ARG A 158 0.18 -4.21 -14.01
C ARG A 158 1.26 -4.18 -12.93
N ILE A 159 2.43 -4.75 -13.22
CA ILE A 159 3.58 -4.72 -12.34
C ILE A 159 4.34 -3.41 -12.53
N ILE A 160 4.62 -2.71 -11.43
CA ILE A 160 5.31 -1.43 -11.40
C ILE A 160 6.53 -1.59 -10.51
N LYS A 161 7.68 -1.87 -11.11
CA LYS A 161 8.96 -1.85 -10.40
C LYS A 161 9.21 -0.44 -9.88
N GLN A 162 9.57 -0.34 -8.60
CA GLN A 162 9.65 0.96 -7.93
C GLN A 162 10.97 1.16 -7.19
N LYS A 163 11.29 2.44 -7.00
CA LYS A 163 12.23 2.94 -6.01
C LYS A 163 11.46 3.80 -5.03
N VAL A 164 11.66 3.54 -3.75
CA VAL A 164 11.09 4.36 -2.66
C VAL A 164 12.20 5.17 -2.03
N LYS A 165 11.97 6.47 -1.87
CA LYS A 165 12.89 7.39 -1.22
C LYS A 165 12.20 8.02 -0.01
N PHE A 166 12.81 7.90 1.17
CA PHE A 166 12.41 8.68 2.34
C PHE A 166 12.86 10.12 2.15
N LEU A 167 11.94 11.06 2.24
CA LEU A 167 12.20 12.49 2.02
C LEU A 167 12.34 13.27 3.34
N GLY A 168 11.90 12.69 4.45
CA GLY A 168 12.01 13.33 5.76
C GLY A 168 10.73 13.21 6.59
N LYS A 169 10.71 13.95 7.69
CA LYS A 169 9.54 14.10 8.57
C LYS A 169 8.97 15.48 8.38
N GLU A 170 7.64 15.57 8.37
CA GLU A 170 6.94 16.86 8.31
C GLU A 170 5.58 16.78 9.00
N ASP A 171 5.09 17.94 9.44
CA ASP A 171 3.78 18.07 10.05
C ASP A 171 2.74 18.38 8.96
N ILE A 172 1.70 17.54 8.85
CA ILE A 172 0.58 17.74 7.93
C ILE A 172 -0.65 18.16 8.72
N LYS A 173 -1.19 19.32 8.41
CA LYS A 173 -2.46 19.80 8.98
C LYS A 173 -3.63 19.35 8.11
N ILE A 174 -4.58 18.62 8.71
CA ILE A 174 -5.85 18.20 8.09
C ILE A 174 -7.00 18.62 9.00
N GLY A 175 -7.79 19.60 8.57
CA GLY A 175 -8.74 20.27 9.43
C GLY A 175 -8.03 20.91 10.61
N ASP A 176 -8.45 20.61 11.84
CA ASP A 176 -7.84 21.11 13.08
C ASP A 176 -6.77 20.18 13.68
N LYS A 177 -6.51 19.06 13.03
CA LYS A 177 -5.52 18.07 13.50
C LYS A 177 -4.18 18.26 12.80
N ILE A 178 -3.08 18.11 13.57
CA ILE A 178 -1.72 18.05 13.04
C ILE A 178 -1.22 16.63 13.19
N PHE A 179 -0.79 16.03 12.08
CA PHE A 179 -0.20 14.71 11.99
C PHE A 179 1.31 14.86 11.80
N LYS A 180 2.10 14.27 12.71
CA LYS A 180 3.54 14.09 12.49
C LYS A 180 3.73 12.93 11.52
N THR A 181 4.34 13.20 10.38
CA THR A 181 4.36 12.22 9.29
C THR A 181 5.76 11.87 8.80
N LEU A 182 5.86 10.69 8.22
CA LEU A 182 6.98 10.20 7.42
C LEU A 182 6.63 10.38 5.94
N HIS A 183 7.41 11.18 5.20
CA HIS A 183 7.22 11.47 3.80
C HIS A 183 8.07 10.55 2.91
N PHE A 184 7.45 9.87 1.97
CA PHE A 184 8.10 9.00 0.99
C PHE A 184 7.71 9.38 -0.42
N ASN A 185 8.67 9.29 -1.36
CA ASN A 185 8.39 9.33 -2.80
C ASN A 185 8.52 7.93 -3.39
N PHE A 186 7.52 7.51 -4.12
CA PHE A 186 7.47 6.27 -4.90
C PHE A 186 7.64 6.61 -6.37
N SER A 187 8.66 6.06 -7.01
CA SER A 187 8.94 6.31 -8.43
C SER A 187 9.22 5.03 -9.20
N SER A 188 8.78 4.98 -10.46
CA SER A 188 9.10 3.87 -11.37
C SER A 188 10.59 3.79 -11.66
N THR A 189 11.16 2.58 -11.66
CA THR A 189 12.55 2.35 -12.07
C THR A 189 12.71 2.18 -13.57
N ASP A 190 11.64 1.86 -14.31
CA ASP A 190 11.67 1.70 -15.76
C ASP A 190 11.66 3.07 -16.46
N SER A 191 12.84 3.46 -16.99
CA SER A 191 13.04 4.72 -17.72
C SER A 191 12.41 4.72 -19.13
N LYS A 192 12.06 3.55 -19.68
CA LYS A 192 11.45 3.44 -21.02
C LYS A 192 9.94 3.72 -21.01
N LEU A 193 9.32 3.71 -19.83
CA LEU A 193 7.90 4.05 -19.72
C LEU A 193 7.65 5.50 -20.15
N LYS A 194 6.56 5.71 -20.86
CA LYS A 194 6.04 7.07 -21.13
C LYS A 194 5.77 7.80 -19.81
N LYS A 195 5.98 9.12 -19.76
CA LYS A 195 5.85 9.93 -18.54
C LYS A 195 4.49 9.73 -17.84
N ASP A 196 3.41 9.65 -18.59
CA ASP A 196 2.03 9.41 -18.09
C ASP A 196 1.81 7.99 -17.51
N LYS A 197 2.70 7.05 -17.83
CA LYS A 197 2.67 5.66 -17.32
C LYS A 197 3.60 5.44 -16.13
N ARG A 198 4.48 6.39 -15.81
CA ARG A 198 5.40 6.27 -14.67
C ARG A 198 4.66 6.47 -13.36
N LEU A 199 5.07 5.72 -12.35
CA LEU A 199 4.77 6.05 -10.97
C LEU A 199 5.64 7.24 -10.57
N ASN A 200 5.05 8.25 -10.01
CA ASN A 200 5.69 9.33 -9.28
C ASN A 200 4.64 9.87 -8.31
N THR A 201 4.74 9.46 -7.05
CA THR A 201 3.71 9.69 -6.05
C THR A 201 4.37 9.94 -4.71
N ASP A 202 4.00 11.01 -4.06
CA ASP A 202 4.38 11.30 -2.69
C ASP A 202 3.30 10.76 -1.75
N VAL A 203 3.73 10.08 -0.69
CA VAL A 203 2.85 9.45 0.30
C VAL A 203 3.35 9.77 1.70
N TRP A 204 2.44 10.11 2.59
CA TRP A 204 2.71 10.43 3.99
C TRP A 204 2.03 9.42 4.90
N TYR A 205 2.79 8.90 5.84
CA TYR A 205 2.32 8.00 6.88
C TYR A 205 2.48 8.66 8.25
N ASP A 206 1.51 8.49 9.13
CA ASP A 206 1.65 8.92 10.52
C ASP A 206 2.86 8.25 11.17
N GLU A 207 3.69 9.03 11.87
CA GLU A 207 4.96 8.55 12.42
C GLU A 207 4.78 7.45 13.47
N LYS A 208 3.67 7.47 14.22
CA LYS A 208 3.42 6.52 15.32
C LYS A 208 2.65 5.30 14.87
N THR A 209 1.58 5.55 14.10
CA THR A 209 0.63 4.50 13.72
C THR A 209 0.91 3.91 12.34
N LEU A 210 1.82 4.48 11.56
CA LEU A 210 2.10 4.13 10.18
C LEU A 210 0.84 4.09 9.28
N ASN A 211 -0.25 4.69 9.74
CA ASN A 211 -1.46 4.83 8.94
C ASN A 211 -1.21 5.83 7.80
N TRP A 212 -1.75 5.51 6.65
CA TRP A 212 -1.71 6.43 5.51
C TRP A 212 -2.48 7.72 5.83
N VAL A 213 -1.85 8.88 5.64
CA VAL A 213 -2.40 10.21 5.96
C VAL A 213 -2.70 11.00 4.70
N LYS A 214 -1.81 10.95 3.71
CA LYS A 214 -1.92 11.78 2.50
C LYS A 214 -1.18 11.13 1.34
N ALA A 215 -1.65 11.36 0.12
CA ALA A 215 -0.87 11.12 -1.09
C ALA A 215 -1.09 12.24 -2.10
N THR A 216 -0.05 12.51 -2.91
CA THR A 216 -0.14 13.44 -4.03
C THR A 216 0.54 12.86 -5.26
N PHE A 217 -0.05 13.07 -6.41
CA PHE A 217 0.56 12.73 -7.69
C PHE A 217 0.04 13.63 -8.80
N GLU A 218 0.87 13.82 -9.80
CA GLU A 218 0.50 14.56 -11.01
C GLU A 218 0.29 13.61 -12.17
N LYS A 219 -0.80 13.78 -12.89
CA LYS A 219 -1.06 13.09 -14.16
C LYS A 219 -1.49 14.09 -15.21
N LYS A 220 -0.94 13.94 -16.43
CA LYS A 220 -1.21 14.84 -17.55
C LYS A 220 -2.70 15.01 -17.84
N GLU A 221 -3.47 13.94 -17.73
CA GLU A 221 -4.93 13.93 -18.04
C GLU A 221 -5.79 14.41 -16.87
N SER A 222 -5.35 14.25 -15.63
CA SER A 222 -6.13 14.56 -14.44
C SER A 222 -5.59 15.73 -13.61
N GLY A 223 -4.42 16.30 -13.96
CA GLY A 223 -3.78 17.36 -13.18
C GLY A 223 -3.24 16.87 -11.85
N ASN A 224 -3.05 17.78 -10.88
CA ASN A 224 -2.60 17.45 -9.54
C ASN A 224 -3.73 16.81 -8.74
N ILE A 225 -3.53 15.58 -8.29
CA ILE A 225 -4.46 14.83 -7.44
C ILE A 225 -3.88 14.75 -6.03
N ASN A 226 -4.70 15.10 -5.03
CA ASN A 226 -4.37 15.01 -3.60
C ASN A 226 -5.42 14.13 -2.90
N TYR A 227 -4.96 13.35 -1.94
CA TYR A 227 -5.74 12.56 -0.99
C TYR A 227 -5.56 13.10 0.40
#